data_da6bcdfad7bef0d7c1033e6a13aab716
#
_entry.id   da6bcdfad7bef0d7c1033e6a13aab716
#
_cell.length_a   1.000
_cell.length_b   1.000
_cell.length_c   1.000
_cell.angle_alpha   90.00
_cell.angle_beta   90.00
_cell.angle_gamma   90.00
#
_symmetry.space_group_name_H-M   'P 1'
#
loop_
_entity.id
_entity.type
_entity.pdbx_description
1 polymer ?
#
loop_
_entity_poly.entity_id
_entity_poly.type
_entity_poly.pdbx_seq_one_letter_code
_entity_poly.pdbx_strand_id
1 'polypeptide(L)'
;MPFVPDSSVRFSASIKNASSVLADPTTISLQVFDAGNAQSASYLQGTDVELVKDGTGLYHADYVIPSTASLGMWAWKWKSTGSNAGAESGTFLVSPSR
;
A
#
# COMPACT_ATOMS: atom_id res chain seq x y z
N MET A 1 4.15 -4.13 15.79
CA MET A 1 4.14 -2.82 16.50
C MET A 1 3.09 -1.92 15.88
N PRO A 2 2.20 -1.33 16.67
CA PRO A 2 1.18 -0.46 16.09
C PRO A 2 1.76 0.88 15.62
N PHE A 3 1.05 1.49 14.69
CA PHE A 3 1.37 2.83 14.20
C PHE A 3 0.55 3.86 14.96
N VAL A 4 1.03 5.08 15.01
CA VAL A 4 0.35 6.18 15.67
C VAL A 4 0.03 7.27 14.66
N PRO A 5 -0.98 8.14 14.92
CA PRO A 5 -1.22 9.27 14.04
C PRO A 5 0.05 10.11 13.83
N ASP A 6 0.16 10.71 12.67
CA ASP A 6 1.32 11.49 12.21
C ASP A 6 2.57 10.66 11.90
N SER A 7 2.53 9.33 12.07
CA SER A 7 3.65 8.50 11.65
C SER A 7 3.54 8.12 10.19
N SER A 8 4.68 7.75 9.60
CA SER A 8 4.73 7.31 8.21
C SER A 8 4.77 5.80 8.14
N VAL A 9 3.97 5.23 7.25
CA VAL A 9 3.92 3.79 7.02
C VAL A 9 4.40 3.53 5.59
N ARG A 10 5.37 2.64 5.43
CA ARG A 10 5.83 2.22 4.12
C ARG A 10 5.18 0.89 3.74
N PHE A 11 4.51 0.88 2.61
CA PHE A 11 3.96 -0.33 2.02
C PHE A 11 4.87 -0.74 0.85
N SER A 12 5.27 -2.02 0.82
CA SER A 12 6.14 -2.53 -0.23
C SER A 12 5.47 -3.71 -0.93
N ALA A 13 5.74 -3.84 -2.22
CA ALA A 13 5.20 -4.94 -3.00
C ALA A 13 6.28 -5.52 -3.91
N SER A 14 6.25 -6.85 -4.06
CA SER A 14 7.09 -7.57 -5.00
C SER A 14 6.17 -8.33 -5.96
N ILE A 15 6.31 -8.04 -7.24
CA ILE A 15 5.48 -8.67 -8.29
C ILE A 15 6.33 -9.71 -9.00
N LYS A 16 5.83 -10.93 -9.09
CA LYS A 16 6.54 -12.03 -9.73
C LYS A 16 5.66 -12.68 -10.79
N ASN A 17 6.32 -13.21 -11.83
CA ASN A 17 5.63 -13.97 -12.85
C ASN A 17 5.41 -15.42 -12.40
N ALA A 18 4.86 -16.25 -13.29
CA ALA A 18 4.57 -17.65 -12.98
C ALA A 18 5.83 -18.46 -12.66
N SER A 19 7.00 -17.99 -13.05
CA SER A 19 8.27 -18.65 -12.76
C SER A 19 8.92 -18.12 -11.48
N SER A 20 8.20 -17.34 -10.67
CA SER A 20 8.68 -16.72 -9.43
C SER A 20 9.85 -15.76 -9.63
N VAL A 21 9.94 -15.16 -10.81
CA VAL A 21 10.94 -14.14 -11.13
C VAL A 21 10.28 -12.77 -11.08
N LEU A 22 10.96 -11.78 -10.50
CA LEU A 22 10.44 -10.41 -10.45
C LEU A 22 10.12 -9.91 -11.84
N ALA A 23 8.93 -9.35 -12.01
CA ALA A 23 8.46 -8.87 -13.30
C ALA A 23 7.47 -7.73 -13.11
N ASP A 24 7.42 -6.81 -14.07
CA ASP A 24 6.54 -5.66 -13.98
C ASP A 24 5.11 -6.03 -14.40
N PRO A 25 4.09 -5.57 -13.66
CA PRO A 25 2.71 -5.63 -14.13
C PRO A 25 2.45 -4.50 -15.13
N THR A 26 1.31 -4.56 -15.82
CA THR A 26 0.89 -3.46 -16.69
C THR A 26 0.56 -2.24 -15.86
N THR A 27 -0.20 -2.42 -14.77
CA THR A 27 -0.46 -1.35 -13.80
C THR A 27 -0.37 -1.91 -12.39
N ILE A 28 -0.04 -1.06 -11.43
CA ILE A 28 -0.08 -1.41 -10.01
C ILE A 28 -0.62 -0.23 -9.21
N SER A 29 -1.47 -0.53 -8.24
CA SER A 29 -2.05 0.49 -7.37
C SER A 29 -2.08 0.02 -5.93
N LEU A 30 -2.09 0.99 -5.02
CA LEU A 30 -2.23 0.75 -3.58
C LEU A 30 -3.43 1.52 -3.07
N GLN A 31 -4.26 0.87 -2.28
CA GLN A 31 -5.38 1.51 -1.59
C GLN A 31 -5.23 1.30 -0.10
N VAL A 32 -5.56 2.34 0.67
CA VAL A 32 -5.52 2.30 2.14
C VAL A 32 -6.90 2.63 2.65
N PHE A 33 -7.40 1.81 3.57
CA PHE A 33 -8.74 1.95 4.16
C PHE A 33 -8.60 2.19 5.65
N ASP A 34 -9.39 3.10 6.19
CA ASP A 34 -9.36 3.43 7.61
C ASP A 34 -10.14 2.41 8.44
N ALA A 35 -10.20 2.63 9.77
CA ALA A 35 -10.87 1.70 10.67
C ALA A 35 -12.37 1.58 10.40
N GLY A 36 -12.97 2.60 9.78
CA GLY A 36 -14.36 2.57 9.35
C GLY A 36 -14.57 1.95 7.98
N ASN A 37 -13.51 1.39 7.39
CA ASN A 37 -13.53 0.78 6.07
C ASN A 37 -13.78 1.78 4.92
N ALA A 38 -13.53 3.05 5.16
CA ALA A 38 -13.58 4.09 4.13
C ALA A 38 -12.20 4.24 3.51
N GLN A 39 -12.15 4.47 2.19
CA GLN A 39 -10.87 4.64 1.51
C GLN A 39 -10.21 5.95 1.95
N SER A 40 -9.04 5.82 2.55
CA SER A 40 -8.26 6.94 3.05
C SER A 40 -7.25 7.45 2.03
N ALA A 41 -6.71 6.54 1.20
CA ALA A 41 -5.74 6.91 0.17
C ALA A 41 -5.80 5.91 -0.97
N SER A 42 -5.43 6.38 -2.16
CA SER A 42 -5.32 5.53 -3.35
C SER A 42 -4.19 6.09 -4.21
N TYR A 43 -3.25 5.23 -4.55
CA TYR A 43 -2.10 5.61 -5.36
C TYR A 43 -2.01 4.71 -6.59
N LEU A 44 -1.74 5.32 -7.74
CA LEU A 44 -1.53 4.60 -9.00
C LEU A 44 -0.12 4.90 -9.50
N GLN A 45 0.66 3.86 -9.79
CA GLN A 45 2.01 4.01 -10.28
C GLN A 45 2.00 4.73 -11.64
N GLY A 46 2.88 5.72 -11.77
CA GLY A 46 2.94 6.56 -12.95
C GLY A 46 2.06 7.81 -12.87
N THR A 47 1.08 7.84 -11.96
CA THR A 47 0.20 8.98 -11.75
C THR A 47 0.49 9.67 -10.42
N ASP A 48 0.66 8.87 -9.37
CA ASP A 48 0.93 9.39 -8.02
C ASP A 48 2.40 9.22 -7.67
N VAL A 49 3.04 10.32 -7.26
CA VAL A 49 4.47 10.31 -6.95
C VAL A 49 4.79 9.52 -5.68
N GLU A 50 3.80 9.32 -4.83
CA GLU A 50 3.97 8.54 -3.60
C GLU A 50 4.26 7.07 -3.87
N LEU A 51 3.79 6.55 -5.00
CA LEU A 51 4.04 5.16 -5.37
C LEU A 51 5.26 5.11 -6.27
N VAL A 52 6.34 4.55 -5.74
CA VAL A 52 7.67 4.56 -6.37
C VAL A 52 8.04 3.16 -6.83
N LYS A 53 8.59 3.07 -8.03
CA LYS A 53 9.17 1.82 -8.56
C LYS A 53 10.64 1.77 -8.17
N ASP A 54 11.01 0.76 -7.38
CA ASP A 54 12.38 0.59 -6.91
C ASP A 54 13.24 -0.22 -7.87
N GLY A 55 12.62 -1.03 -8.70
CA GLY A 55 13.27 -1.89 -9.68
C GLY A 55 12.23 -2.75 -10.35
N THR A 56 12.67 -3.69 -11.17
CA THR A 56 11.73 -4.59 -11.86
C THR A 56 10.90 -5.36 -10.84
N GLY A 57 9.58 -5.17 -10.88
CA GLY A 57 8.66 -5.84 -9.97
C GLY A 57 8.70 -5.37 -8.52
N LEU A 58 9.49 -4.34 -8.20
CA LEU A 58 9.63 -3.84 -6.84
C LEU A 58 9.04 -2.44 -6.72
N TYR A 59 8.11 -2.28 -5.80
CA TYR A 59 7.39 -1.02 -5.61
C TYR A 59 7.24 -0.71 -4.14
N HIS A 60 7.17 0.57 -3.79
CA HIS A 60 6.80 0.99 -2.45
C HIS A 60 6.00 2.28 -2.48
N ALA A 61 5.23 2.52 -1.42
CA ALA A 61 4.55 3.78 -1.22
C ALA A 61 4.61 4.14 0.26
N ASP A 62 4.84 5.41 0.54
CA ASP A 62 4.86 5.93 1.89
C ASP A 62 3.58 6.71 2.15
N TYR A 63 2.92 6.40 3.25
CA TYR A 63 1.68 7.05 3.63
C TYR A 63 1.82 7.63 5.03
N VAL A 64 1.50 8.91 5.18
CA VAL A 64 1.50 9.58 6.48
C VAL A 64 0.10 9.49 7.06
N ILE A 65 -0.02 8.87 8.23
CA ILE A 65 -1.30 8.72 8.92
C ILE A 65 -1.72 10.10 9.41
N PRO A 66 -2.94 10.59 9.04
CA PRO A 66 -3.37 11.92 9.48
C PRO A 66 -3.43 12.03 11.00
N SER A 67 -3.22 13.23 11.52
CA SER A 67 -3.32 13.48 12.95
C SER A 67 -4.73 13.22 13.50
N THR A 68 -5.73 13.29 12.63
CA THR A 68 -7.13 13.05 12.96
C THR A 68 -7.58 11.64 12.60
N ALA A 69 -6.63 10.74 12.32
CA ALA A 69 -6.96 9.38 11.92
C ALA A 69 -7.77 8.65 12.96
N SER A 70 -8.76 7.88 12.53
CA SER A 70 -9.51 7.01 13.43
C SER A 70 -8.60 5.91 13.97
N LEU A 71 -8.83 5.52 15.21
CA LEU A 71 -8.05 4.46 15.85
C LEU A 71 -8.68 3.11 15.56
N GLY A 72 -7.85 2.09 15.45
CA GLY A 72 -8.31 0.74 15.23
C GLY A 72 -7.57 0.05 14.10
N MET A 73 -8.17 -0.97 13.55
CA MET A 73 -7.56 -1.78 12.51
C MET A 73 -7.81 -1.16 11.14
N TRP A 74 -6.74 -0.74 10.49
CA TRP A 74 -6.77 -0.24 9.11
C TRP A 74 -6.39 -1.36 8.15
N ALA A 75 -6.72 -1.19 6.88
CA ALA A 75 -6.43 -2.18 5.85
C ALA A 75 -5.71 -1.52 4.68
N TRP A 76 -4.92 -2.34 3.98
CA TRP A 76 -4.27 -1.91 2.74
C TRP A 76 -4.47 -2.99 1.68
N LYS A 77 -4.42 -2.58 0.41
CA LYS A 77 -4.57 -3.50 -0.71
C LYS A 77 -3.70 -3.06 -1.87
N TRP A 78 -2.82 -3.95 -2.30
CA TRP A 78 -2.08 -3.82 -3.56
C TRP A 78 -2.85 -4.55 -4.64
N LYS A 79 -2.94 -3.95 -5.82
CA LYS A 79 -3.58 -4.59 -6.98
C LYS A 79 -2.75 -4.31 -8.21
N SER A 80 -2.44 -5.35 -8.96
CA SER A 80 -1.79 -5.24 -10.26
C SER A 80 -2.72 -5.79 -11.33
N THR A 81 -2.62 -5.25 -12.55
CA THR A 81 -3.46 -5.65 -13.67
C THR A 81 -2.62 -5.89 -14.92
N GLY A 82 -3.24 -6.53 -15.92
CA GLY A 82 -2.55 -6.87 -17.16
C GLY A 82 -1.60 -8.02 -16.98
N SER A 83 -0.37 -7.87 -17.46
CA SER A 83 0.67 -8.87 -17.26
C SER A 83 0.99 -8.97 -15.76
N ASN A 84 1.09 -10.20 -15.25
CA ASN A 84 1.40 -10.46 -13.84
C ASN A 84 0.36 -9.85 -12.90
N ALA A 85 -0.91 -9.97 -13.25
CA ALA A 85 -2.01 -9.45 -12.46
C ALA A 85 -2.14 -10.21 -11.14
N GLY A 86 -2.56 -9.48 -10.09
CA GLY A 86 -2.78 -10.10 -8.79
C GLY A 86 -3.25 -9.07 -7.78
N ALA A 87 -3.50 -9.54 -6.56
CA ALA A 87 -3.89 -8.67 -5.46
C ALA A 87 -3.35 -9.23 -4.16
N GLU A 88 -2.98 -8.33 -3.26
CA GLU A 88 -2.53 -8.69 -1.92
C GLU A 88 -3.07 -7.65 -0.94
N SER A 89 -3.51 -8.09 0.21
CA SER A 89 -4.06 -7.19 1.22
C SER A 89 -3.61 -7.60 2.60
N GLY A 90 -3.72 -6.65 3.53
CA GLY A 90 -3.36 -6.89 4.92
C GLY A 90 -3.96 -5.81 5.80
N THR A 91 -3.62 -5.85 7.07
CA THR A 91 -4.12 -4.90 8.05
C THR A 91 -2.96 -4.38 8.89
N PHE A 92 -3.18 -3.22 9.50
CA PHE A 92 -2.26 -2.66 10.49
C PHE A 92 -3.08 -1.90 11.53
N LEU A 93 -2.53 -1.83 12.73
CA LEU A 93 -3.21 -1.19 13.85
C LEU A 93 -2.77 0.27 13.99
N VAL A 94 -3.74 1.17 14.09
CA VAL A 94 -3.48 2.56 14.46
C VAL A 94 -3.96 2.76 15.90
N SER A 95 -3.04 3.11 16.79
CA SER A 95 -3.32 3.25 18.21
C SER A 95 -3.04 4.69 18.66
N PRO A 96 -3.49 5.08 19.87
CA PRO A 96 -3.18 6.41 20.38
C PRO A 96 -1.69 6.66 20.43
N SER A 97 -1.33 7.93 20.21
CA SER A 97 0.03 8.39 20.31
C SER A 97 0.59 8.15 21.69
N ARG A 98 1.71 7.37 21.78
CA ARG A 98 2.40 7.23 23.03
C ARG A 98 3.19 5.99 23.18
#